data_a6389fed03802a147bc107901b779342
#
_entry.id   a6389fed03802a147bc107901b779342
#
_cell.length_a   1.000
_cell.length_b   1.000
_cell.length_c   1.000
_cell.angle_alpha   90.00
_cell.angle_beta   90.00
_cell.angle_gamma   90.00
#
_symmetry.space_group_name_H-M   'P 1'
#
loop_
_entity.id
_entity.type
_entity.pdbx_description
1 polymer ?
#
loop_
_entity_poly.entity_id
_entity_poly.type
_entity_poly.pdbx_seq_one_letter_code
_entity_poly.pdbx_strand_id
1 'polypeptide(L)'
;KLAPTNLDIRNTAGSALDQILIGNVYEGIVARDSKNQVAPAIASSWETSKDGLTYTFHLNKNMTFSNGDKLDAEDVAWSINELIAKGYHDADALAAVSKVEAKDADTAVITLKTPNSNLLWTLTGRAGLVFDKDAKYDLKTQAVGSGPYTVAKFVENSSITLKANEKYWGKNKAKTPTVVVKYLADDNAAVNALKSGDVQVLAPITENLAEPF
;
A
#
# COMPACT_ATOMS: atom_id res chain seq x y z
N LYS A 1 -9.04 17.65 -0.54
CA LYS A 1 -8.88 16.56 0.42
C LYS A 1 -8.05 17.02 1.61
N LEU A 2 -8.35 16.49 2.82
CA LEU A 2 -7.53 16.77 3.98
C LEU A 2 -6.13 16.18 3.77
N ALA A 3 -5.12 16.99 4.03
CA ALA A 3 -3.73 16.56 4.00
C ALA A 3 -3.44 15.57 5.16
N PRO A 4 -2.57 14.58 4.99
CA PRO A 4 -2.20 13.70 6.06
C PRO A 4 -1.35 14.44 7.11
N THR A 5 -1.61 14.14 8.38
CA THR A 5 -0.85 14.67 9.51
C THR A 5 0.39 13.82 9.85
N ASN A 6 0.45 12.60 9.33
CA ASN A 6 1.58 11.69 9.47
C ASN A 6 1.52 10.61 8.38
N LEU A 7 2.54 9.74 8.30
CA LEU A 7 2.67 8.67 7.31
C LEU A 7 2.22 7.29 7.81
N ASP A 8 1.80 7.15 9.07
CA ASP A 8 1.38 5.85 9.60
C ASP A 8 0.04 5.40 9.00
N ILE A 9 0.11 4.75 7.86
CA ILE A 9 -1.06 4.23 7.12
C ILE A 9 -1.83 3.18 7.92
N ARG A 10 -1.24 2.56 8.95
CA ARG A 10 -1.90 1.54 9.78
C ARG A 10 -2.88 2.16 10.77
N ASN A 11 -2.59 3.39 11.26
CA ASN A 11 -3.36 4.07 12.29
C ASN A 11 -4.05 5.36 11.81
N THR A 12 -3.64 5.92 10.68
CA THR A 12 -4.17 7.20 10.20
C THR A 12 -5.37 6.97 9.29
N ALA A 13 -6.51 7.49 9.69
CA ALA A 13 -7.72 7.47 8.88
C ALA A 13 -7.61 8.39 7.65
N GLY A 14 -8.38 8.05 6.61
CA GLY A 14 -8.53 8.88 5.42
C GLY A 14 -7.84 8.31 4.17
N SER A 15 -8.42 8.62 3.02
CA SER A 15 -7.98 8.10 1.72
C SER A 15 -6.73 8.78 1.15
N ALA A 16 -6.25 9.87 1.77
CA ALA A 16 -5.10 10.62 1.24
C ALA A 16 -3.82 9.79 1.26
N LEU A 17 -3.59 9.03 2.36
CA LEU A 17 -2.43 8.12 2.44
C LEU A 17 -2.60 6.91 1.53
N ASP A 18 -3.80 6.31 1.46
CA ASP A 18 -4.05 5.15 0.61
C ASP A 18 -3.68 5.41 -0.84
N GLN A 19 -4.14 6.55 -1.36
CA GLN A 19 -3.92 6.92 -2.76
C GLN A 19 -2.45 7.14 -3.12
N ILE A 20 -1.64 7.51 -2.14
CA ILE A 20 -0.22 7.84 -2.37
C ILE A 20 0.68 6.67 -1.98
N LEU A 21 0.38 5.96 -0.90
CA LEU A 21 1.30 4.96 -0.36
C LEU A 21 1.02 3.55 -0.86
N ILE A 22 -0.26 3.15 -1.09
CA ILE A 22 -0.60 1.80 -1.55
C ILE A 22 -0.18 1.63 -3.01
N GLY A 23 0.61 0.60 -3.28
CA GLY A 23 1.12 0.26 -4.62
C GLY A 23 2.27 1.16 -5.09
N ASN A 24 2.52 2.29 -4.43
CA ASN A 24 3.65 3.16 -4.73
C ASN A 24 4.82 2.96 -3.76
N VAL A 25 4.55 2.95 -2.46
CA VAL A 25 5.56 2.81 -1.40
C VAL A 25 5.41 1.46 -0.71
N TYR A 26 4.20 1.11 -0.30
CA TYR A 26 3.88 -0.19 0.27
C TYR A 26 3.16 -1.05 -0.75
N GLU A 27 3.60 -2.28 -0.90
CA GLU A 27 2.90 -3.29 -1.70
C GLU A 27 2.10 -4.22 -0.80
N GLY A 28 0.97 -4.70 -1.31
CA GLY A 28 0.17 -5.72 -0.66
C GLY A 28 0.57 -7.13 -1.10
N ILE A 29 0.05 -8.12 -0.40
CA ILE A 29 0.19 -9.53 -0.81
C ILE A 29 -0.35 -9.68 -2.23
N VAL A 30 -1.49 -9.07 -2.51
CA VAL A 30 -2.13 -8.96 -3.83
C VAL A 30 -2.48 -7.49 -4.09
N ALA A 31 -2.70 -7.14 -5.35
CA ALA A 31 -3.05 -5.78 -5.77
C ALA A 31 -4.37 -5.77 -6.57
N ARG A 32 -4.78 -4.58 -7.00
CA ARG A 32 -5.83 -4.40 -8.01
C ARG A 32 -5.21 -4.03 -9.35
N ASP A 33 -5.71 -4.62 -10.41
CA ASP A 33 -5.35 -4.22 -11.76
C ASP A 33 -6.17 -3.02 -12.25
N SER A 34 -5.92 -2.57 -13.49
CA SER A 34 -6.63 -1.47 -14.13
C SER A 34 -8.12 -1.76 -14.39
N LYS A 35 -8.55 -3.01 -14.30
CA LYS A 35 -9.95 -3.45 -14.40
C LYS A 35 -10.59 -3.65 -13.04
N ASN A 36 -9.91 -3.22 -11.98
CA ASN A 36 -10.35 -3.38 -10.60
C ASN A 36 -10.53 -4.85 -10.17
N GLN A 37 -9.69 -5.74 -10.70
CA GLN A 37 -9.66 -7.16 -10.33
C GLN A 37 -8.44 -7.46 -9.47
N VAL A 38 -8.53 -8.53 -8.67
CA VAL A 38 -7.39 -9.02 -7.87
C VAL A 38 -6.29 -9.50 -8.80
N ALA A 39 -5.10 -9.02 -8.58
CA ALA A 39 -3.92 -9.29 -9.40
C ALA A 39 -2.70 -9.64 -8.51
N PRO A 40 -1.71 -10.37 -9.06
CA PRO A 40 -0.44 -10.62 -8.39
C PRO A 40 0.28 -9.33 -7.98
N ALA A 41 0.95 -9.38 -6.80
CA ALA A 41 1.83 -8.33 -6.31
C ALA A 41 3.03 -8.99 -5.59
N ILE A 42 3.14 -8.93 -4.25
CA ILE A 42 4.13 -9.70 -3.49
C ILE A 42 3.94 -11.19 -3.74
N ALA A 43 2.69 -11.69 -3.72
CA ALA A 43 2.37 -13.03 -4.18
C ALA A 43 2.33 -13.06 -5.72
N SER A 44 3.05 -13.99 -6.31
CA SER A 44 3.01 -14.29 -7.75
C SER A 44 1.78 -15.11 -8.15
N SER A 45 1.27 -15.93 -7.21
CA SER A 45 0.08 -16.76 -7.36
C SER A 45 -0.46 -17.18 -6.00
N TRP A 46 -1.66 -17.72 -5.98
CA TRP A 46 -2.28 -18.27 -4.78
C TRP A 46 -3.24 -19.41 -5.10
N GLU A 47 -3.51 -20.23 -4.11
CA GLU A 47 -4.45 -21.34 -4.16
C GLU A 47 -5.43 -21.23 -2.99
N THR A 48 -6.67 -21.65 -3.23
CA THR A 48 -7.71 -21.74 -2.20
C THR A 48 -8.12 -23.20 -2.05
N SER A 49 -8.17 -23.70 -0.81
CA SER A 49 -8.64 -25.04 -0.52
C SER A 49 -10.12 -25.23 -0.90
N LYS A 50 -10.55 -26.47 -1.16
CA LYS A 50 -11.93 -26.78 -1.59
C LYS A 50 -13.01 -26.33 -0.61
N ASP A 51 -12.68 -26.31 0.69
CA ASP A 51 -13.57 -25.84 1.75
C ASP A 51 -13.56 -24.31 1.93
N GLY A 52 -12.69 -23.60 1.19
CA GLY A 52 -12.56 -22.14 1.26
C GLY A 52 -11.93 -21.63 2.55
N LEU A 53 -11.30 -22.51 3.36
CA LEU A 53 -10.73 -22.15 4.66
C LEU A 53 -9.23 -21.85 4.64
N THR A 54 -8.52 -22.27 3.60
CA THR A 54 -7.07 -22.08 3.52
C THR A 54 -6.68 -21.42 2.21
N TYR A 55 -5.90 -20.33 2.32
CA TYR A 55 -5.30 -19.62 1.20
C TYR A 55 -3.79 -19.77 1.29
N THR A 56 -3.18 -20.33 0.26
CA THR A 56 -1.73 -20.49 0.14
C THR A 56 -1.21 -19.51 -0.90
N PHE A 57 -0.33 -18.60 -0.50
CA PHE A 57 0.27 -17.58 -1.35
C PHE A 57 1.72 -17.96 -1.67
N HIS A 58 2.04 -18.02 -2.96
CA HIS A 58 3.40 -18.25 -3.45
C HIS A 58 4.02 -16.89 -3.79
N LEU A 59 5.08 -16.53 -3.09
CA LEU A 59 5.69 -15.22 -3.20
C LEU A 59 6.67 -15.13 -4.38
N ASN A 60 6.91 -13.92 -4.86
CA ASN A 60 8.01 -13.65 -5.77
C ASN A 60 9.35 -13.86 -5.03
N LYS A 61 10.41 -14.11 -5.80
CA LYS A 61 11.76 -14.31 -5.26
C LYS A 61 12.57 -13.01 -5.32
N ASN A 62 13.59 -12.93 -4.44
CA ASN A 62 14.54 -11.82 -4.41
C ASN A 62 13.89 -10.46 -4.18
N MET A 63 12.79 -10.42 -3.45
CA MET A 63 12.15 -9.18 -3.05
C MET A 63 12.94 -8.49 -1.93
N THR A 64 12.93 -7.15 -1.95
CA THR A 64 13.58 -6.34 -0.93
C THR A 64 12.71 -5.14 -0.57
N PHE A 65 12.82 -4.70 0.67
CA PHE A 65 12.35 -3.40 1.11
C PHE A 65 13.30 -2.29 0.66
N SER A 66 12.86 -1.04 0.75
CA SER A 66 13.63 0.13 0.33
C SER A 66 14.88 0.39 1.16
N ASN A 67 14.97 -0.14 2.38
CA ASN A 67 16.15 -0.12 3.23
C ASN A 67 17.18 -1.19 2.83
N GLY A 68 16.81 -2.13 1.96
CA GLY A 68 17.64 -3.22 1.47
C GLY A 68 17.43 -4.55 2.18
N ASP A 69 16.59 -4.60 3.21
CA ASP A 69 16.25 -5.82 3.91
C ASP A 69 15.45 -6.75 3.00
N LYS A 70 15.61 -8.06 3.18
CA LYS A 70 14.89 -9.07 2.42
C LYS A 70 13.42 -9.05 2.81
N LEU A 71 12.53 -9.19 1.83
CA LEU A 71 11.12 -9.42 2.04
C LEU A 71 10.81 -10.89 1.79
N ASP A 72 10.19 -11.55 2.75
CA ASP A 72 9.79 -12.94 2.65
C ASP A 72 8.44 -13.23 3.34
N ALA A 73 8.07 -14.52 3.44
CA ALA A 73 6.78 -14.92 3.99
C ALA A 73 6.64 -14.64 5.50
N GLU A 74 7.74 -14.48 6.24
CA GLU A 74 7.67 -14.06 7.65
C GLU A 74 7.17 -12.63 7.78
N ASP A 75 7.59 -11.71 6.89
CA ASP A 75 7.08 -10.33 6.88
C ASP A 75 5.60 -10.29 6.55
N VAL A 76 5.15 -11.11 5.60
CA VAL A 76 3.73 -11.26 5.26
C VAL A 76 2.93 -11.74 6.48
N ALA A 77 3.38 -12.82 7.12
CA ALA A 77 2.70 -13.37 8.28
C ALA A 77 2.69 -12.39 9.46
N TRP A 78 3.82 -11.75 9.73
CA TRP A 78 3.93 -10.75 10.77
C TRP A 78 3.01 -9.55 10.53
N SER A 79 2.99 -9.02 9.32
CA SER A 79 2.20 -7.83 8.98
C SER A 79 0.70 -8.03 9.24
N ILE A 80 0.15 -9.16 8.82
CA ILE A 80 -1.28 -9.47 9.04
C ILE A 80 -1.55 -9.78 10.52
N ASN A 81 -0.71 -10.57 11.17
CA ASN A 81 -0.87 -10.90 12.58
C ASN A 81 -0.78 -9.65 13.47
N GLU A 82 0.16 -8.74 13.18
CA GLU A 82 0.32 -7.46 13.89
C GLU A 82 -0.91 -6.56 13.69
N LEU A 83 -1.41 -6.46 12.43
CA LEU A 83 -2.62 -5.71 12.13
C LEU A 83 -3.81 -6.19 12.96
N ILE A 84 -4.03 -7.51 13.02
CA ILE A 84 -5.13 -8.12 13.78
C ILE A 84 -4.91 -7.91 15.29
N ALA A 85 -3.71 -8.20 15.81
CA ALA A 85 -3.41 -8.14 17.23
C ALA A 85 -3.50 -6.73 17.82
N LYS A 86 -3.12 -5.72 17.04
CA LYS A 86 -3.15 -4.31 17.45
C LYS A 86 -4.48 -3.60 17.13
N GLY A 87 -5.37 -4.22 16.38
CA GLY A 87 -6.62 -3.60 15.95
C GLY A 87 -6.39 -2.36 15.07
N TYR A 88 -5.41 -2.41 14.19
CA TYR A 88 -5.17 -1.32 13.24
C TYR A 88 -6.34 -1.16 12.26
N HIS A 89 -6.35 -0.10 11.46
CA HIS A 89 -7.38 0.12 10.47
C HIS A 89 -7.56 -1.11 9.56
N ASP A 90 -8.81 -1.47 9.32
CA ASP A 90 -9.26 -2.64 8.56
C ASP A 90 -8.99 -4.01 9.21
N ALA A 91 -8.55 -4.07 10.49
CA ALA A 91 -8.39 -5.32 11.23
C ALA A 91 -9.71 -6.12 11.29
N ASP A 92 -10.85 -5.44 11.44
CA ASP A 92 -12.17 -6.07 11.50
C ASP A 92 -12.53 -6.82 10.20
N ALA A 93 -12.02 -6.36 9.05
CA ALA A 93 -12.20 -7.03 7.77
C ALA A 93 -11.51 -8.41 7.71
N LEU A 94 -10.59 -8.68 8.63
CA LEU A 94 -9.88 -9.95 8.80
C LEU A 94 -10.39 -10.78 9.99
N ALA A 95 -11.56 -10.49 10.55
CA ALA A 95 -12.12 -11.19 11.71
C ALA A 95 -12.28 -12.72 11.50
N ALA A 96 -12.46 -13.15 10.26
CA ALA A 96 -12.53 -14.56 9.89
C ALA A 96 -11.15 -15.26 9.93
N VAL A 97 -10.04 -14.54 9.97
CA VAL A 97 -8.70 -15.13 10.02
C VAL A 97 -8.48 -15.80 11.38
N SER A 98 -8.03 -17.05 11.36
CA SER A 98 -7.64 -17.78 12.58
C SER A 98 -6.13 -17.86 12.74
N LYS A 99 -5.38 -17.92 11.64
CA LYS A 99 -3.92 -18.09 11.65
C LYS A 99 -3.32 -17.53 10.37
N VAL A 100 -2.17 -16.89 10.50
CA VAL A 100 -1.29 -16.57 9.37
C VAL A 100 0.11 -17.03 9.70
N GLU A 101 0.71 -17.80 8.82
CA GLU A 101 2.04 -18.39 9.02
C GLU A 101 2.88 -18.39 7.74
N ALA A 102 4.18 -18.25 7.91
CA ALA A 102 5.16 -18.57 6.88
C ALA A 102 5.43 -20.08 6.93
N LYS A 103 5.11 -20.80 5.85
CA LYS A 103 5.42 -22.22 5.72
C LYS A 103 6.88 -22.44 5.37
N ASP A 104 7.41 -21.56 4.56
CA ASP A 104 8.82 -21.39 4.19
C ASP A 104 9.03 -19.94 3.75
N ALA A 105 10.24 -19.58 3.27
CA ALA A 105 10.57 -18.22 2.88
C ALA A 105 9.70 -17.64 1.74
N ASP A 106 9.20 -18.50 0.87
CA ASP A 106 8.47 -18.11 -0.34
C ASP A 106 6.96 -18.49 -0.27
N THR A 107 6.47 -19.01 0.88
CA THR A 107 5.10 -19.49 1.01
C THR A 107 4.45 -18.99 2.29
N ALA A 108 3.43 -18.13 2.16
CA ALA A 108 2.58 -17.69 3.26
C ALA A 108 1.21 -18.38 3.21
N VAL A 109 0.66 -18.75 4.38
CA VAL A 109 -0.62 -19.42 4.49
C VAL A 109 -1.54 -18.66 5.43
N ILE A 110 -2.75 -18.36 4.95
CA ILE A 110 -3.84 -17.76 5.76
C ILE A 110 -4.91 -18.83 5.96
N THR A 111 -5.22 -19.14 7.21
CA THR A 111 -6.30 -20.05 7.60
C THR A 111 -7.47 -19.26 8.20
N LEU A 112 -8.68 -19.58 7.79
CA LEU A 112 -9.91 -18.93 8.23
C LEU A 112 -10.70 -19.81 9.18
N LYS A 113 -11.48 -19.19 10.06
CA LYS A 113 -12.49 -19.84 10.93
C LYS A 113 -13.74 -20.22 10.14
N THR A 114 -14.10 -19.39 9.17
CA THR A 114 -15.26 -19.54 8.27
C THR A 114 -14.86 -19.09 6.87
N PRO A 115 -15.42 -19.69 5.81
CA PRO A 115 -15.12 -19.28 4.44
C PRO A 115 -15.42 -17.80 4.21
N ASN A 116 -14.52 -17.09 3.53
CA ASN A 116 -14.69 -15.69 3.17
C ASN A 116 -14.23 -15.45 1.72
N SER A 117 -15.19 -15.42 0.81
CA SER A 117 -14.93 -15.20 -0.63
C SER A 117 -14.36 -13.79 -0.92
N ASN A 118 -14.50 -12.85 0.02
CA ASN A 118 -14.01 -11.48 -0.13
C ASN A 118 -12.57 -11.29 0.38
N LEU A 119 -11.93 -12.33 0.94
CA LEU A 119 -10.60 -12.19 1.55
C LEU A 119 -9.58 -11.60 0.58
N LEU A 120 -9.48 -12.12 -0.63
CA LEU A 120 -8.50 -11.63 -1.63
C LEU A 120 -8.72 -10.15 -1.96
N TRP A 121 -9.99 -9.74 -2.08
CA TRP A 121 -10.32 -8.34 -2.30
C TRP A 121 -9.92 -7.45 -1.11
N THR A 122 -10.19 -7.89 0.11
CA THR A 122 -9.75 -7.21 1.35
C THR A 122 -8.25 -7.01 1.37
N LEU A 123 -7.48 -8.05 0.98
CA LEU A 123 -6.02 -8.00 0.93
C LEU A 123 -5.44 -7.11 -0.18
N THR A 124 -6.25 -6.57 -1.09
CA THR A 124 -5.77 -5.56 -2.05
C THR A 124 -5.69 -4.15 -1.47
N GLY A 125 -6.24 -3.93 -0.27
CA GLY A 125 -6.21 -2.67 0.47
C GLY A 125 -5.20 -2.69 1.62
N ARG A 126 -5.42 -1.84 2.62
CA ARG A 126 -4.53 -1.71 3.80
C ARG A 126 -4.28 -3.03 4.51
N ALA A 127 -5.32 -3.86 4.64
CA ALA A 127 -5.25 -5.12 5.37
C ALA A 127 -4.25 -6.12 4.79
N GLY A 128 -3.86 -5.97 3.52
CA GLY A 128 -2.89 -6.83 2.87
C GLY A 128 -1.51 -6.22 2.71
N LEU A 129 -1.25 -5.00 3.20
CA LEU A 129 0.06 -4.36 3.08
C LEU A 129 1.11 -5.11 3.89
N VAL A 130 2.30 -5.23 3.31
CA VAL A 130 3.43 -5.91 3.93
C VAL A 130 4.47 -4.89 4.38
N PHE A 131 4.87 -5.03 5.64
CA PHE A 131 5.86 -4.19 6.33
C PHE A 131 7.05 -5.04 6.73
N ASP A 132 8.20 -4.42 6.78
CA ASP A 132 9.42 -5.02 7.30
C ASP A 132 9.31 -5.17 8.83
N LYS A 133 9.29 -6.42 9.31
CA LYS A 133 9.12 -6.77 10.72
C LYS A 133 10.30 -6.36 11.60
N ASP A 134 11.47 -6.22 11.01
CA ASP A 134 12.74 -5.93 11.68
C ASP A 134 13.14 -4.46 11.59
N ALA A 135 12.52 -3.68 10.69
CA ALA A 135 12.84 -2.28 10.51
C ALA A 135 12.43 -1.42 11.72
N LYS A 136 13.35 -0.59 12.16
CA LYS A 136 13.13 0.37 13.26
C LYS A 136 13.12 1.79 12.71
N TYR A 137 11.95 2.37 12.55
CA TYR A 137 11.77 3.74 12.07
C TYR A 137 10.48 4.35 12.63
N ASP A 138 10.40 5.67 12.64
CA ASP A 138 9.20 6.39 13.02
C ASP A 138 8.21 6.41 11.84
N LEU A 139 7.20 5.55 11.91
CA LEU A 139 6.13 5.46 10.92
C LEU A 139 5.36 6.75 10.69
N LYS A 140 5.39 7.70 11.64
CA LYS A 140 4.72 8.99 11.46
C LYS A 140 5.43 9.89 10.44
N THR A 141 6.74 9.74 10.33
CA THR A 141 7.58 10.62 9.51
C THR A 141 8.35 9.91 8.40
N GLN A 142 8.44 8.57 8.46
CA GLN A 142 9.19 7.73 7.54
C GLN A 142 8.35 6.58 7.02
N ALA A 143 8.73 6.04 5.87
CA ALA A 143 8.10 4.87 5.26
C ALA A 143 9.19 3.95 4.68
N VAL A 144 9.18 2.68 5.10
CA VAL A 144 10.01 1.61 4.55
C VAL A 144 9.06 0.59 3.93
N GLY A 145 8.97 0.60 2.62
CA GLY A 145 8.10 -0.31 1.86
C GLY A 145 8.88 -1.01 0.75
N SER A 146 8.20 -1.88 0.02
CA SER A 146 8.78 -2.68 -1.07
C SER A 146 8.48 -2.12 -2.46
N GLY A 147 7.77 -0.99 -2.53
CA GLY A 147 7.22 -0.45 -3.77
C GLY A 147 8.22 0.28 -4.67
N PRO A 148 7.75 0.70 -5.87
CA PRO A 148 8.58 1.38 -6.87
C PRO A 148 9.01 2.79 -6.48
N TYR A 149 8.45 3.35 -5.43
CA TYR A 149 8.82 4.66 -4.88
C TYR A 149 9.19 4.58 -3.40
N THR A 150 10.01 5.51 -2.95
CA THR A 150 10.30 5.78 -1.54
C THR A 150 9.81 7.16 -1.15
N VAL A 151 9.46 7.39 0.11
CA VAL A 151 9.17 8.73 0.63
C VAL A 151 10.50 9.44 0.90
N ALA A 152 10.82 10.44 0.08
CA ALA A 152 12.03 11.25 0.25
C ALA A 152 11.82 12.43 1.22
N LYS A 153 10.61 12.97 1.29
CA LYS A 153 10.24 14.07 2.19
C LYS A 153 8.75 14.03 2.50
N PHE A 154 8.43 14.25 3.75
CA PHE A 154 7.09 14.49 4.22
C PHE A 154 7.03 15.86 4.92
N VAL A 155 6.05 16.67 4.55
CA VAL A 155 5.72 17.94 5.22
C VAL A 155 4.28 17.85 5.65
N GLU A 156 4.08 17.74 6.96
CA GLU A 156 2.77 17.61 7.57
C GLU A 156 1.79 18.65 7.04
N ASN A 157 0.56 18.26 6.75
CA ASN A 157 -0.50 19.09 6.20
C ASN A 157 -0.18 19.81 4.87
N SER A 158 0.90 19.45 4.18
CA SER A 158 1.37 20.17 2.99
C SER A 158 1.71 19.27 1.82
N SER A 159 2.70 18.39 1.96
CA SER A 159 3.18 17.63 0.79
C SER A 159 3.89 16.34 1.14
N ILE A 160 3.88 15.42 0.18
CA ILE A 160 4.71 14.20 0.18
C ILE A 160 5.55 14.21 -1.09
N THR A 161 6.87 14.04 -0.95
CA THR A 161 7.77 13.87 -2.09
C THR A 161 8.18 12.42 -2.19
N LEU A 162 7.89 11.81 -3.33
CA LEU A 162 8.31 10.46 -3.66
C LEU A 162 9.51 10.51 -4.60
N LYS A 163 10.46 9.59 -4.41
CA LYS A 163 11.55 9.31 -5.35
C LYS A 163 11.46 7.90 -5.87
N ALA A 164 11.80 7.69 -7.13
CA ALA A 164 11.92 6.37 -7.72
C ALA A 164 12.88 5.49 -6.89
N ASN A 165 12.43 4.28 -6.58
CA ASN A 165 13.24 3.26 -5.93
C ASN A 165 14.08 2.53 -6.99
N GLU A 166 15.33 2.92 -7.15
CA GLU A 166 16.23 2.32 -8.15
C GLU A 166 16.47 0.83 -7.91
N LYS A 167 16.35 0.39 -6.64
CA LYS A 167 16.52 -1.00 -6.23
C LYS A 167 15.21 -1.79 -6.23
N TYR A 168 14.15 -1.22 -6.79
CA TYR A 168 12.85 -1.91 -6.84
C TYR A 168 12.97 -3.27 -7.54
N TRP A 169 12.55 -4.31 -6.84
CA TRP A 169 12.65 -5.71 -7.27
C TRP A 169 11.66 -6.06 -8.41
N GLY A 170 10.53 -5.36 -8.47
CA GLY A 170 9.44 -5.66 -9.40
C GLY A 170 9.71 -5.17 -10.83
N LYS A 171 8.89 -5.65 -11.77
CA LYS A 171 8.99 -5.34 -13.20
C LYS A 171 8.52 -3.92 -13.54
N ASN A 172 7.55 -3.40 -12.79
CA ASN A 172 6.90 -2.11 -13.05
C ASN A 172 7.66 -0.97 -12.33
N LYS A 173 8.89 -0.73 -12.77
CA LYS A 173 9.72 0.36 -12.19
C LYS A 173 9.08 1.73 -12.41
N ALA A 174 9.33 2.63 -11.47
CA ALA A 174 8.94 4.04 -11.58
C ALA A 174 9.49 4.66 -12.86
N LYS A 175 8.63 5.32 -13.65
CA LYS A 175 9.02 6.02 -14.88
C LYS A 175 9.36 7.49 -14.61
N THR A 176 8.77 8.07 -13.56
CA THR A 176 8.99 9.46 -13.16
C THR A 176 9.96 9.47 -11.97
N PRO A 177 11.13 10.12 -12.07
CA PRO A 177 12.15 10.06 -11.03
C PRO A 177 11.70 10.64 -9.69
N THR A 178 10.89 11.71 -9.74
CA THR A 178 10.39 12.41 -8.54
C THR A 178 8.92 12.82 -8.76
N VAL A 179 8.08 12.52 -7.77
CA VAL A 179 6.69 12.95 -7.72
C VAL A 179 6.47 13.77 -6.45
N VAL A 180 5.96 14.98 -6.59
CA VAL A 180 5.59 15.84 -5.46
C VAL A 180 4.08 15.93 -5.38
N VAL A 181 3.50 15.36 -4.33
CA VAL A 181 2.06 15.48 -4.04
C VAL A 181 1.85 16.67 -3.12
N LYS A 182 1.17 17.69 -3.62
CA LYS A 182 0.79 18.89 -2.85
C LYS A 182 -0.68 18.80 -2.44
N TYR A 183 -0.97 19.09 -1.19
CA TYR A 183 -2.33 19.13 -0.66
C TYR A 183 -2.80 20.58 -0.61
N LEU A 184 -3.69 20.95 -1.52
CA LEU A 184 -4.30 22.27 -1.58
C LEU A 184 -5.72 22.16 -1.02
N ALA A 185 -6.03 22.98 -0.01
CA ALA A 185 -7.32 22.94 0.67
C ALA A 185 -8.43 23.63 -0.14
N ASP A 186 -8.06 24.62 -0.95
CA ASP A 186 -8.99 25.40 -1.78
C ASP A 186 -8.93 24.92 -3.24
N ASP A 187 -10.09 24.61 -3.80
CA ASP A 187 -10.20 24.07 -5.14
C ASP A 187 -9.81 25.08 -6.23
N ASN A 188 -10.11 26.39 -6.04
CA ASN A 188 -9.71 27.43 -6.98
C ASN A 188 -8.20 27.64 -6.95
N ALA A 189 -7.58 27.55 -5.76
CA ALA A 189 -6.11 27.58 -5.64
C ALA A 189 -5.48 26.39 -6.38
N ALA A 190 -6.09 25.20 -6.30
CA ALA A 190 -5.63 24.01 -7.00
C ALA A 190 -5.73 24.18 -8.53
N VAL A 191 -6.84 24.70 -9.04
CA VAL A 191 -7.02 25.02 -10.47
C VAL A 191 -6.01 26.08 -10.94
N ASN A 192 -5.79 27.14 -10.15
CA ASN A 192 -4.81 28.17 -10.49
C ASN A 192 -3.37 27.62 -10.51
N ALA A 193 -3.03 26.73 -9.58
CA ALA A 193 -1.72 26.05 -9.58
C ALA A 193 -1.50 25.19 -10.83
N LEU A 194 -2.55 24.54 -11.35
CA LEU A 194 -2.47 23.82 -12.63
C LEU A 194 -2.30 24.78 -13.79
N LYS A 195 -3.06 25.87 -13.85
CA LYS A 195 -2.98 26.89 -14.92
C LYS A 195 -1.63 27.60 -14.95
N SER A 196 -1.03 27.87 -13.78
CA SER A 196 0.30 28.49 -13.70
C SER A 196 1.45 27.53 -13.98
N GLY A 197 1.18 26.22 -14.02
CA GLY A 197 2.21 25.18 -14.19
C GLY A 197 2.92 24.81 -12.88
N ASP A 198 2.47 25.30 -11.71
CA ASP A 198 3.01 24.92 -10.41
C ASP A 198 2.75 23.47 -10.05
N VAL A 199 1.70 22.88 -10.65
CA VAL A 199 1.43 21.45 -10.67
C VAL A 199 1.08 21.01 -12.08
N GLN A 200 1.36 19.76 -12.44
CA GLN A 200 1.13 19.20 -13.77
C GLN A 200 -0.11 18.30 -13.84
N VAL A 201 -0.61 17.89 -12.68
CA VAL A 201 -1.80 17.03 -12.55
C VAL A 201 -2.62 17.53 -11.37
N LEU A 202 -3.93 17.56 -11.55
CA LEU A 202 -4.90 17.87 -10.50
C LEU A 202 -5.86 16.69 -10.35
N ALA A 203 -6.04 16.21 -9.13
CA ALA A 203 -6.94 15.12 -8.81
C ALA A 203 -7.51 15.22 -7.38
N PRO A 204 -8.78 14.93 -7.19
CA PRO A 204 -9.87 14.98 -8.17
C PRO A 204 -10.35 16.42 -8.38
N ILE A 205 -10.99 16.69 -9.49
CA ILE A 205 -11.70 17.95 -9.71
C ILE A 205 -13.22 17.69 -9.77
N THR A 206 -14.00 18.68 -9.37
CA THR A 206 -15.45 18.68 -9.57
C THR A 206 -15.77 19.18 -11.00
N GLU A 207 -16.93 18.79 -11.53
CA GLU A 207 -17.35 19.16 -12.87
C GLU A 207 -17.30 20.67 -13.12
N ASN A 208 -17.79 21.46 -12.17
CA ASN A 208 -17.77 22.93 -12.23
C ASN A 208 -16.37 23.54 -12.35
N LEU A 209 -15.32 22.82 -11.94
CA LEU A 209 -13.93 23.27 -12.01
C LEU A 209 -13.23 22.83 -13.28
N ALA A 210 -13.85 21.94 -14.06
CA ALA A 210 -13.32 21.47 -15.34
C ALA A 210 -13.65 22.40 -16.52
N GLU A 211 -14.70 23.25 -16.41
CA GLU A 211 -15.10 24.18 -17.48
C GLU A 211 -13.99 25.13 -18.00
N PRO A 212 -13.01 25.56 -17.18
CA PRO A 212 -11.94 26.44 -17.65
C PRO A 212 -10.84 25.76 -18.48
N PHE A 213 -10.90 24.45 -18.71
CA PHE A 213 -9.94 23.65 -19.48
C PHE A 213 -10.59 23.07 -20.72
#